data_33b993431174d5ea2db6233472b518ab
#
_entry.id   33b993431174d5ea2db6233472b518ab
#
_cell.length_a   1.000
_cell.length_b   1.000
_cell.length_c   1.000
_cell.angle_alpha   90.00
_cell.angle_beta   90.00
_cell.angle_gamma   90.00
#
_symmetry.space_group_name_H-M   'P 1'
#
loop_
_entity.id
_entity.type
_entity.pdbx_description
1 polymer ?
#
loop_
_entity_poly.entity_id
_entity_poly.type
_entity_poly.pdbx_seq_one_letter_code
_entity_poly.pdbx_strand_id
1 'polypeptide(L)'
;MWGRTVDEKTKGAWLLAQSKNLDSVTGAGAARLENIAYAGKVGRLYNLLRRNIPDDPNPTVAASVISQVCQLNEIQKPIRDAGLNFLRETGRIDVAKNGAIIVLGATSTGVLECTAEFFAKENPTNEENAVLELSEKVAHSPLERNEASQYIGDLHHISGPETASLIDLCKSIAIIDEESERDRTILFNSNTFRDGKYAKKAFLVLETLSAEEKEKLGEVQEKLRLEGALYDATAKLLLGAELHKRLISVGFFDRMEVCNSTESVGYIASPNDFQKYGRPFEEDPIDDAKALLASLTYGRTRSSSYRGQITMPDALLRALINGREIGKNGIRAIGEDYKELEARQVVKVN
;
A
#
# COMPACT_ATOMS: atom_id res chain seq x y z
N MET A 1 -16.27 12.90 4.37
CA MET A 1 -15.60 12.01 3.39
C MET A 1 -15.93 10.54 3.64
N TRP A 2 -17.19 10.23 3.78
CA TRP A 2 -17.72 8.92 4.13
C TRP A 2 -18.43 8.39 2.88
N GLY A 3 -17.88 7.45 2.11
CA GLY A 3 -18.67 6.87 1.05
C GLY A 3 -17.98 6.25 -0.16
N ARG A 4 -16.68 6.00 -0.15
CA ARG A 4 -16.08 5.14 -1.18
C ARG A 4 -15.76 3.78 -0.56
N THR A 5 -16.35 2.72 -1.07
CA THR A 5 -15.90 1.34 -0.82
C THR A 5 -14.44 1.19 -1.28
N VAL A 6 -13.70 0.37 -0.57
CA VAL A 6 -12.30 0.04 -0.89
C VAL A 6 -12.22 -0.52 -2.32
N ASP A 7 -11.38 0.07 -3.19
CA ASP A 7 -11.19 -0.41 -4.56
C ASP A 7 -10.47 -1.77 -4.60
N GLU A 8 -10.57 -2.48 -5.74
CA GLU A 8 -10.06 -3.85 -5.87
C GLU A 8 -8.55 -3.97 -5.67
N LYS A 9 -7.76 -2.98 -6.06
CA LYS A 9 -6.30 -2.99 -5.85
C LYS A 9 -5.96 -2.84 -4.37
N THR A 10 -6.63 -1.91 -3.71
CA THR A 10 -6.50 -1.67 -2.27
C THR A 10 -6.96 -2.91 -1.48
N LYS A 11 -8.08 -3.54 -1.86
CA LYS A 11 -8.51 -4.83 -1.28
C LYS A 11 -7.43 -5.90 -1.43
N GLY A 12 -6.92 -6.09 -2.64
CA GLY A 12 -5.87 -7.08 -2.90
C GLY A 12 -4.61 -6.84 -2.07
N ALA A 13 -4.21 -5.58 -1.89
CA ALA A 13 -3.07 -5.23 -1.05
C ALA A 13 -3.31 -5.54 0.43
N TRP A 14 -4.50 -5.24 0.97
CA TRP A 14 -4.89 -5.61 2.33
C TRP A 14 -4.95 -7.13 2.51
N LEU A 15 -5.52 -7.86 1.57
CA LEU A 15 -5.57 -9.33 1.60
C LEU A 15 -4.17 -9.94 1.68
N LEU A 16 -3.22 -9.45 0.87
CA LEU A 16 -1.83 -9.88 0.92
C LEU A 16 -1.17 -9.57 2.26
N ALA A 17 -1.37 -8.37 2.78
CA ALA A 17 -0.78 -7.93 4.05
C ALA A 17 -1.35 -8.72 5.23
N GLN A 18 -2.68 -8.78 5.34
CA GLN A 18 -3.36 -9.40 6.48
C GLN A 18 -3.21 -10.92 6.51
N SER A 19 -3.13 -11.58 5.35
CA SER A 19 -2.91 -13.02 5.31
C SER A 19 -1.64 -13.47 6.03
N LYS A 20 -0.62 -12.61 6.11
CA LYS A 20 0.61 -12.88 6.87
C LYS A 20 0.36 -12.83 8.39
N ASN A 21 -0.41 -11.85 8.84
CA ASN A 21 -0.78 -11.74 10.25
C ASN A 21 -1.62 -12.96 10.67
N LEU A 22 -2.46 -13.45 9.76
CA LEU A 22 -3.32 -14.61 9.97
C LEU A 22 -2.58 -15.96 9.95
N ASP A 23 -1.40 -16.06 9.37
CA ASP A 23 -0.60 -17.30 9.35
C ASP A 23 -0.25 -17.80 10.76
N SER A 24 -0.09 -16.89 11.73
CA SER A 24 0.22 -17.21 13.12
C SER A 24 -1.02 -17.41 14.00
N VAL A 25 -2.22 -17.17 13.48
CA VAL A 25 -3.48 -17.22 14.25
C VAL A 25 -4.15 -18.57 14.11
N THR A 26 -4.59 -19.14 15.23
CA THR A 26 -5.29 -20.42 15.30
C THR A 26 -6.63 -20.28 16.02
N GLY A 27 -7.53 -21.25 15.80
CA GLY A 27 -8.82 -21.33 16.51
C GLY A 27 -9.94 -20.50 15.88
N ALA A 28 -10.95 -20.15 16.67
CA ALA A 28 -12.19 -19.53 16.19
C ALA A 28 -11.99 -18.18 15.52
N GLY A 29 -10.99 -17.41 15.93
CA GLY A 29 -10.67 -16.12 15.30
C GLY A 29 -10.17 -16.29 13.86
N ALA A 30 -9.33 -17.27 13.60
CA ALA A 30 -8.85 -17.57 12.25
C ALA A 30 -10.00 -17.99 11.32
N ALA A 31 -10.96 -18.77 11.81
CA ALA A 31 -12.11 -19.25 11.04
C ALA A 31 -13.03 -18.10 10.57
N ARG A 32 -13.14 -17.01 11.34
CA ARG A 32 -13.95 -15.83 10.94
C ARG A 32 -13.35 -15.05 9.77
N LEU A 33 -12.04 -15.21 9.50
CA LEU A 33 -11.28 -14.47 8.48
C LEU A 33 -10.60 -15.44 7.49
N GLU A 34 -11.20 -16.62 7.29
CA GLU A 34 -10.61 -17.70 6.49
C GLU A 34 -10.42 -17.29 5.03
N ASN A 35 -11.40 -16.60 4.43
CA ASN A 35 -11.29 -16.16 3.04
C ASN A 35 -10.23 -15.07 2.84
N ILE A 36 -9.99 -14.21 3.84
CA ILE A 36 -8.87 -13.24 3.81
C ILE A 36 -7.53 -14.00 3.76
N ALA A 37 -7.35 -14.96 4.66
CA ALA A 37 -6.14 -15.78 4.71
C ALA A 37 -5.95 -16.57 3.42
N TYR A 38 -7.01 -17.18 2.91
CA TYR A 38 -7.00 -17.99 1.70
C TYR A 38 -6.66 -17.16 0.45
N ALA A 39 -7.39 -16.06 0.21
CA ALA A 39 -7.15 -15.20 -0.93
C ALA A 39 -5.74 -14.58 -0.90
N GLY A 40 -5.28 -14.16 0.26
CA GLY A 40 -3.93 -13.64 0.42
C GLY A 40 -2.85 -14.68 0.09
N LYS A 41 -3.05 -15.96 0.47
CA LYS A 41 -2.12 -17.06 0.10
C LYS A 41 -2.11 -17.31 -1.40
N VAL A 42 -3.25 -17.24 -2.08
CA VAL A 42 -3.34 -17.36 -3.55
C VAL A 42 -2.65 -16.17 -4.23
N GLY A 43 -2.85 -14.96 -3.73
CA GLY A 43 -2.15 -13.76 -4.22
C GLY A 43 -0.63 -13.86 -4.02
N ARG A 44 -0.17 -14.34 -2.85
CA ARG A 44 1.26 -14.63 -2.61
C ARG A 44 1.80 -15.67 -3.59
N LEU A 45 1.07 -16.74 -3.85
CA LEU A 45 1.44 -17.75 -4.84
C LEU A 45 1.64 -17.11 -6.23
N TYR A 46 0.70 -16.31 -6.69
CA TYR A 46 0.82 -15.65 -7.99
C TYR A 46 2.01 -14.68 -8.05
N ASN A 47 2.25 -13.91 -7.00
CA ASN A 47 3.42 -13.04 -6.91
C ASN A 47 4.74 -13.83 -6.91
N LEU A 48 4.79 -14.97 -6.23
CA LEU A 48 5.96 -15.86 -6.21
C LEU A 48 6.22 -16.47 -7.59
N LEU A 49 5.19 -16.90 -8.30
CA LEU A 49 5.31 -17.37 -9.68
C LEU A 49 5.90 -16.26 -10.56
N ARG A 50 5.38 -15.05 -10.49
CA ARG A 50 5.86 -13.87 -11.24
C ARG A 50 7.36 -13.60 -10.98
N ARG A 51 7.80 -13.66 -9.71
CA ARG A 51 9.17 -13.35 -9.30
C ARG A 51 10.17 -14.45 -9.67
N ASN A 52 9.71 -15.67 -9.89
CA ASN A 52 10.53 -16.82 -10.25
C ASN A 52 10.52 -17.14 -11.75
N ILE A 53 10.02 -16.21 -12.58
CA ILE A 53 10.15 -16.32 -14.04
C ILE A 53 11.64 -16.22 -14.39
N PRO A 54 12.25 -17.24 -15.00
CA PRO A 54 13.65 -17.17 -15.40
C PRO A 54 13.85 -16.16 -16.53
N ASP A 55 15.03 -15.57 -16.59
CA ASP A 55 15.44 -14.71 -17.71
C ASP A 55 15.91 -15.59 -18.87
N ASP A 56 14.95 -16.21 -19.57
CA ASP A 56 15.14 -17.20 -20.62
C ASP A 56 14.18 -16.91 -21.80
N PRO A 57 14.53 -17.22 -23.05
CA PRO A 57 13.62 -17.11 -24.20
C PRO A 57 12.28 -17.87 -24.06
N ASN A 58 12.24 -18.94 -23.25
CA ASN A 58 11.03 -19.69 -22.90
C ASN A 58 10.82 -19.71 -21.38
N PRO A 59 10.37 -18.59 -20.78
CA PRO A 59 10.32 -18.42 -19.35
C PRO A 59 9.21 -19.27 -18.71
N THR A 60 9.58 -20.45 -18.21
CA THR A 60 8.68 -21.34 -17.48
C THR A 60 9.16 -21.55 -16.06
N VAL A 61 8.26 -21.51 -15.09
CA VAL A 61 8.57 -21.86 -13.69
C VAL A 61 8.43 -23.36 -13.52
N ALA A 62 9.55 -24.04 -13.22
CA ALA A 62 9.56 -25.50 -13.07
C ALA A 62 8.70 -25.95 -11.87
N ALA A 63 8.05 -27.13 -11.98
CA ALA A 63 7.21 -27.69 -10.93
C ALA A 63 7.95 -27.88 -9.57
N SER A 64 9.26 -28.20 -9.62
CA SER A 64 10.11 -28.29 -8.42
C SER A 64 10.27 -26.95 -7.72
N VAL A 65 10.48 -25.87 -8.47
CA VAL A 65 10.57 -24.49 -7.94
C VAL A 65 9.25 -24.10 -7.30
N ILE A 66 8.12 -24.39 -7.94
CA ILE A 66 6.78 -24.10 -7.39
C ILE A 66 6.58 -24.80 -6.06
N SER A 67 6.94 -26.08 -5.97
CA SER A 67 6.81 -26.86 -4.74
C SER A 67 7.70 -26.31 -3.62
N GLN A 68 8.93 -25.97 -3.92
CA GLN A 68 9.88 -25.38 -2.96
C GLN A 68 9.42 -24.01 -2.46
N VAL A 69 8.99 -23.15 -3.37
CA VAL A 69 8.51 -21.80 -3.04
C VAL A 69 7.23 -21.87 -2.20
N CYS A 70 6.29 -22.76 -2.51
CA CYS A 70 5.10 -22.99 -1.71
C CYS A 70 5.44 -23.46 -0.30
N GLN A 71 6.39 -24.40 -0.16
CA GLN A 71 6.83 -24.90 1.14
C GLN A 71 7.46 -23.78 2.00
N LEU A 72 8.34 -22.97 1.43
CA LEU A 72 9.01 -21.85 2.11
C LEU A 72 8.03 -20.75 2.56
N ASN A 73 6.90 -20.63 1.89
CA ASN A 73 5.87 -19.60 2.17
C ASN A 73 4.61 -20.19 2.85
N GLU A 74 4.70 -21.39 3.39
CA GLU A 74 3.62 -22.08 4.11
C GLU A 74 2.30 -22.20 3.30
N ILE A 75 2.42 -22.27 1.98
CA ILE A 75 1.29 -22.49 1.07
C ILE A 75 1.05 -23.98 0.94
N GLN A 76 0.04 -24.47 1.63
CA GLN A 76 -0.32 -25.88 1.63
C GLN A 76 -0.81 -26.33 0.25
N LYS A 77 -0.65 -27.63 -0.04
CA LYS A 77 -1.00 -28.22 -1.34
C LYS A 77 -2.45 -27.91 -1.79
N PRO A 78 -3.49 -28.02 -0.95
CA PRO A 78 -4.85 -27.67 -1.39
C PRO A 78 -4.99 -26.22 -1.85
N ILE A 79 -4.39 -25.29 -1.13
CA ILE A 79 -4.40 -23.84 -1.46
C ILE A 79 -3.64 -23.59 -2.76
N ARG A 80 -2.46 -24.21 -2.91
CA ARG A 80 -1.67 -24.15 -4.14
C ARG A 80 -2.48 -24.63 -5.35
N ASP A 81 -3.09 -25.81 -5.23
CA ASP A 81 -3.78 -26.44 -6.35
C ASP A 81 -5.03 -25.66 -6.75
N ALA A 82 -5.79 -25.13 -5.78
CA ALA A 82 -6.92 -24.25 -6.03
C ALA A 82 -6.48 -22.92 -6.66
N GLY A 83 -5.42 -22.30 -6.13
CA GLY A 83 -4.86 -21.08 -6.70
C GLY A 83 -4.37 -21.25 -8.13
N LEU A 84 -3.62 -22.33 -8.43
CA LEU A 84 -3.18 -22.62 -9.79
C LEU A 84 -4.35 -22.86 -10.75
N ASN A 85 -5.39 -23.56 -10.32
CA ASN A 85 -6.60 -23.74 -11.11
C ASN A 85 -7.27 -22.42 -11.43
N PHE A 86 -7.46 -21.56 -10.42
CA PHE A 86 -8.05 -20.24 -10.60
C PHE A 86 -7.23 -19.36 -11.56
N LEU A 87 -5.91 -19.32 -11.40
CA LEU A 87 -5.02 -18.56 -12.28
C LEU A 87 -5.08 -19.04 -13.73
N ARG A 88 -5.23 -20.36 -13.93
CA ARG A 88 -5.40 -20.96 -15.25
C ARG A 88 -6.78 -20.62 -15.85
N GLU A 89 -7.84 -20.77 -15.09
CA GLU A 89 -9.22 -20.44 -15.51
C GLU A 89 -9.35 -18.97 -15.93
N THR A 90 -8.64 -18.08 -15.24
CA THR A 90 -8.64 -16.63 -15.51
C THR A 90 -7.57 -16.20 -16.53
N GLY A 91 -6.88 -17.16 -17.17
CA GLY A 91 -5.91 -16.89 -18.24
C GLY A 91 -4.64 -16.17 -17.79
N ARG A 92 -4.28 -16.28 -16.51
CA ARG A 92 -3.07 -15.66 -15.95
C ARG A 92 -1.85 -16.57 -16.01
N ILE A 93 -2.09 -17.86 -16.09
CA ILE A 93 -1.04 -18.85 -16.29
C ILE A 93 -1.50 -19.90 -17.31
N ASP A 94 -0.53 -20.56 -17.93
CA ASP A 94 -0.72 -21.81 -18.65
C ASP A 94 0.16 -22.91 -18.03
N VAL A 95 -0.26 -24.16 -18.18
CA VAL A 95 0.44 -25.32 -17.60
C VAL A 95 0.93 -26.23 -18.72
N ALA A 96 2.23 -26.32 -18.85
CA ALA A 96 2.88 -27.20 -19.82
C ALA A 96 2.68 -28.68 -19.47
N LYS A 97 2.84 -29.59 -20.44
CA LYS A 97 2.67 -31.04 -20.26
C LYS A 97 3.59 -31.63 -19.17
N ASN A 98 4.71 -31.02 -18.90
CA ASN A 98 5.67 -31.42 -17.85
C ASN A 98 5.36 -30.82 -16.48
N GLY A 99 4.24 -30.12 -16.32
CA GLY A 99 3.83 -29.44 -15.09
C GLY A 99 4.52 -28.10 -14.82
N ALA A 100 5.36 -27.62 -15.74
CA ALA A 100 5.92 -26.26 -15.63
C ALA A 100 4.84 -25.22 -15.93
N ILE A 101 4.96 -24.04 -15.30
CA ILE A 101 3.99 -22.96 -15.43
C ILE A 101 4.57 -21.84 -16.29
N ILE A 102 3.77 -21.39 -17.25
CA ILE A 102 3.99 -20.20 -18.05
C ILE A 102 3.16 -19.08 -17.41
N VAL A 103 3.79 -18.00 -16.98
CA VAL A 103 3.09 -16.83 -16.39
C VAL A 103 2.81 -15.82 -17.48
N LEU A 104 1.53 -15.46 -17.66
CA LEU A 104 1.08 -14.63 -18.76
C LEU A 104 0.90 -13.17 -18.30
N GLY A 105 1.87 -12.31 -18.63
CA GLY A 105 1.75 -10.86 -18.47
C GLY A 105 1.56 -10.36 -17.03
N ALA A 106 2.11 -11.05 -16.02
CA ALA A 106 1.92 -10.71 -14.62
C ALA A 106 2.59 -9.39 -14.25
N THR A 107 1.79 -8.44 -13.77
CA THR A 107 2.22 -7.18 -13.15
C THR A 107 1.90 -7.18 -11.66
N SER A 108 2.54 -6.30 -10.88
CA SER A 108 2.19 -6.13 -9.46
C SER A 108 0.70 -5.76 -9.29
N THR A 109 0.21 -4.85 -10.12
CA THR A 109 -1.22 -4.47 -10.14
C THR A 109 -2.11 -5.68 -10.46
N GLY A 110 -1.74 -6.48 -11.46
CA GLY A 110 -2.49 -7.68 -11.83
C GLY A 110 -2.52 -8.74 -10.71
N VAL A 111 -1.47 -8.81 -9.87
CA VAL A 111 -1.47 -9.66 -8.67
C VAL A 111 -2.50 -9.16 -7.65
N LEU A 112 -2.57 -7.86 -7.40
CA LEU A 112 -3.53 -7.28 -6.45
C LEU A 112 -4.98 -7.49 -6.92
N GLU A 113 -5.27 -7.16 -8.18
CA GLU A 113 -6.58 -7.36 -8.78
C GLU A 113 -7.02 -8.83 -8.76
N CYS A 114 -6.11 -9.74 -9.11
CA CYS A 114 -6.33 -11.19 -9.04
C CYS A 114 -6.65 -11.68 -7.62
N THR A 115 -5.95 -11.14 -6.61
CA THR A 115 -6.16 -11.49 -5.20
C THR A 115 -7.57 -11.08 -4.75
N ALA A 116 -8.00 -9.88 -5.11
CA ALA A 116 -9.34 -9.39 -4.81
C ALA A 116 -10.44 -10.17 -5.55
N GLU A 117 -10.21 -10.52 -6.82
CA GLU A 117 -11.12 -11.34 -7.61
C GLU A 117 -11.28 -12.75 -7.03
N PHE A 118 -10.17 -13.37 -6.59
CA PHE A 118 -10.24 -14.66 -5.91
C PHE A 118 -11.03 -14.55 -4.60
N PHE A 119 -10.80 -13.52 -3.80
CA PHE A 119 -11.56 -13.26 -2.58
C PHE A 119 -13.06 -13.14 -2.84
N ALA A 120 -13.45 -12.37 -3.85
CA ALA A 120 -14.85 -12.23 -4.24
C ALA A 120 -15.48 -13.56 -4.68
N LYS A 121 -14.73 -14.44 -5.38
CA LYS A 121 -15.17 -15.78 -5.81
C LYS A 121 -15.49 -16.70 -4.62
N GLU A 122 -14.74 -16.56 -3.51
CA GLU A 122 -14.93 -17.37 -2.31
C GLU A 122 -16.12 -16.91 -1.45
N ASN A 123 -16.95 -15.97 -1.92
CA ASN A 123 -18.13 -15.46 -1.22
C ASN A 123 -17.83 -14.97 0.20
N PRO A 124 -16.99 -13.95 0.36
CA PRO A 124 -16.57 -13.45 1.67
C PRO A 124 -17.75 -13.00 2.52
N THR A 125 -17.62 -13.16 3.82
CA THR A 125 -18.61 -12.74 4.81
C THR A 125 -18.67 -11.21 4.93
N ASN A 126 -19.73 -10.71 5.55
CA ASN A 126 -19.84 -9.29 5.89
C ASN A 126 -18.73 -8.87 6.86
N GLU A 127 -18.35 -9.74 7.80
CA GLU A 127 -17.23 -9.48 8.72
C GLU A 127 -15.89 -9.34 8.01
N GLU A 128 -15.59 -10.20 7.06
CA GLU A 128 -14.35 -10.11 6.27
C GLU A 128 -14.27 -8.82 5.44
N ASN A 129 -15.38 -8.42 4.81
CA ASN A 129 -15.45 -7.14 4.11
C ASN A 129 -15.30 -5.96 5.08
N ALA A 130 -15.91 -6.04 6.28
CA ALA A 130 -15.79 -5.02 7.32
C ALA A 130 -14.36 -4.86 7.83
N VAL A 131 -13.60 -5.95 7.94
CA VAL A 131 -12.17 -5.90 8.33
C VAL A 131 -11.33 -5.14 7.30
N LEU A 132 -11.55 -5.37 6.01
CA LEU A 132 -10.83 -4.65 4.95
C LEU A 132 -11.17 -3.16 4.96
N GLU A 133 -12.45 -2.82 5.13
CA GLU A 133 -12.91 -1.43 5.22
C GLU A 133 -12.36 -0.73 6.47
N LEU A 134 -12.41 -1.37 7.64
CA LEU A 134 -11.85 -0.86 8.87
C LEU A 134 -10.35 -0.60 8.73
N SER A 135 -9.60 -1.53 8.16
CA SER A 135 -8.16 -1.41 7.95
C SER A 135 -7.80 -0.20 7.10
N GLU A 136 -8.53 0.02 6.01
CA GLU A 136 -8.32 1.19 5.16
C GLU A 136 -8.65 2.48 5.88
N LYS A 137 -9.76 2.52 6.63
CA LYS A 137 -10.18 3.72 7.37
C LYS A 137 -9.18 4.14 8.43
N VAL A 138 -8.78 3.22 9.32
CA VAL A 138 -7.85 3.53 10.41
C VAL A 138 -6.43 3.80 9.91
N ALA A 139 -6.10 3.35 8.70
CA ALA A 139 -4.85 3.69 8.06
C ALA A 139 -4.86 5.13 7.53
N HIS A 140 -5.99 5.62 7.04
CA HIS A 140 -6.13 7.01 6.59
C HIS A 140 -6.15 8.01 7.72
N SER A 141 -6.86 7.69 8.79
CA SER A 141 -6.95 8.58 9.97
C SER A 141 -7.34 7.77 11.20
N PRO A 142 -6.77 8.09 12.37
CA PRO A 142 -7.23 7.50 13.62
C PRO A 142 -8.71 7.81 13.84
N LEU A 143 -9.47 6.82 14.35
CA LEU A 143 -10.91 6.89 14.58
C LEU A 143 -11.26 6.54 16.01
N GLU A 144 -12.29 7.16 16.56
CA GLU A 144 -12.86 6.73 17.83
C GLU A 144 -13.55 5.37 17.65
N ARG A 145 -13.37 4.46 18.63
CA ARG A 145 -13.83 3.07 18.55
C ARG A 145 -15.34 2.92 18.32
N ASN A 146 -16.15 3.73 19.01
CA ASN A 146 -17.60 3.67 18.85
C ASN A 146 -18.02 4.17 17.47
N GLU A 147 -17.37 5.22 16.97
CA GLU A 147 -17.60 5.76 15.63
C GLU A 147 -17.22 4.71 14.56
N ALA A 148 -16.07 4.07 14.72
CA ALA A 148 -15.63 2.99 13.82
C ALA A 148 -16.62 1.81 13.86
N SER A 149 -17.04 1.40 15.07
CA SER A 149 -18.02 0.32 15.26
C SER A 149 -19.34 0.60 14.57
N GLN A 150 -19.87 1.81 14.76
CA GLN A 150 -21.11 2.22 14.10
C GLN A 150 -20.95 2.22 12.58
N TYR A 151 -19.88 2.84 12.09
CA TYR A 151 -19.63 2.94 10.66
C TYR A 151 -19.57 1.58 9.95
N ILE A 152 -18.72 0.64 10.43
CA ILE A 152 -18.62 -0.68 9.79
C ILE A 152 -19.86 -1.54 10.03
N GLY A 153 -20.53 -1.39 11.18
CA GLY A 153 -21.79 -2.07 11.49
C GLY A 153 -22.91 -1.67 10.52
N ASP A 154 -23.09 -0.38 10.30
CA ASP A 154 -24.09 0.16 9.37
C ASP A 154 -23.77 -0.23 7.91
N LEU A 155 -22.50 -0.10 7.50
CA LEU A 155 -22.08 -0.38 6.12
C LEU A 155 -22.20 -1.86 5.75
N HIS A 156 -21.85 -2.76 6.66
CA HIS A 156 -21.80 -4.20 6.40
C HIS A 156 -22.94 -4.99 7.06
N HIS A 157 -23.94 -4.30 7.64
CA HIS A 157 -25.09 -4.92 8.29
C HIS A 157 -24.72 -5.92 9.39
N ILE A 158 -23.74 -5.53 10.25
CA ILE A 158 -23.26 -6.32 11.39
C ILE A 158 -23.82 -5.69 12.66
N SER A 159 -24.28 -6.51 13.62
CA SER A 159 -24.80 -6.02 14.89
C SER A 159 -23.70 -5.37 15.75
N GLY A 160 -24.06 -4.43 16.64
CA GLY A 160 -23.11 -3.75 17.51
C GLY A 160 -22.21 -4.70 18.34
N PRO A 161 -22.76 -5.75 19.01
CA PRO A 161 -21.94 -6.71 19.72
C PRO A 161 -20.97 -7.50 18.83
N GLU A 162 -21.40 -7.90 17.64
CA GLU A 162 -20.55 -8.60 16.66
C GLU A 162 -19.44 -7.67 16.15
N THR A 163 -19.77 -6.41 15.86
CA THR A 163 -18.79 -5.41 15.42
C THR A 163 -17.74 -5.15 16.51
N ALA A 164 -18.16 -5.02 17.78
CA ALA A 164 -17.22 -4.85 18.88
C ALA A 164 -16.27 -6.06 19.01
N SER A 165 -16.81 -7.28 18.91
CA SER A 165 -16.01 -8.51 18.90
C SER A 165 -15.07 -8.60 17.71
N LEU A 166 -15.48 -8.10 16.53
CA LEU A 166 -14.66 -8.07 15.34
C LEU A 166 -13.47 -7.09 15.49
N ILE A 167 -13.71 -5.92 16.08
CA ILE A 167 -12.65 -4.94 16.39
C ILE A 167 -11.63 -5.56 17.38
N ASP A 168 -12.09 -6.25 18.42
CA ASP A 168 -11.21 -6.93 19.37
C ASP A 168 -10.38 -8.05 18.70
N LEU A 169 -10.98 -8.77 17.77
CA LEU A 169 -10.27 -9.75 16.96
C LEU A 169 -9.19 -9.06 16.11
N CYS A 170 -9.53 -8.01 15.39
CA CYS A 170 -8.57 -7.26 14.54
C CYS A 170 -7.37 -6.74 15.35
N LYS A 171 -7.63 -6.28 16.59
CA LYS A 171 -6.56 -5.88 17.52
C LYS A 171 -5.70 -7.07 17.94
N SER A 172 -6.32 -8.18 18.31
CA SER A 172 -5.60 -9.38 18.79
C SER A 172 -4.64 -9.98 17.75
N ILE A 173 -4.92 -9.76 16.48
CA ILE A 173 -4.12 -10.24 15.33
C ILE A 173 -3.31 -9.13 14.65
N ALA A 174 -3.13 -7.99 15.34
CA ALA A 174 -2.33 -6.85 14.90
C ALA A 174 -2.71 -6.28 13.51
N ILE A 175 -3.98 -6.33 13.16
CA ILE A 175 -4.52 -5.62 11.98
C ILE A 175 -4.70 -4.14 12.30
N ILE A 176 -5.13 -3.84 13.52
CA ILE A 176 -5.29 -2.49 14.06
C ILE A 176 -4.68 -2.40 15.45
N ASP A 177 -4.35 -1.20 15.87
CA ASP A 177 -3.93 -0.87 17.23
C ASP A 177 -4.90 0.11 17.89
N GLU A 178 -4.78 0.28 19.20
CA GLU A 178 -5.59 1.23 19.94
C GLU A 178 -4.75 2.04 20.94
N GLU A 179 -5.17 3.28 21.18
CA GLU A 179 -4.62 4.18 22.18
C GLU A 179 -5.76 4.82 22.99
N SER A 180 -5.57 4.92 24.30
CA SER A 180 -6.57 5.51 25.18
C SER A 180 -6.41 7.04 25.26
N GLU A 181 -7.53 7.75 25.14
CA GLU A 181 -7.62 9.19 25.36
C GLU A 181 -8.79 9.52 26.27
N ARG A 182 -8.52 9.75 27.56
CA ARG A 182 -9.54 9.94 28.60
C ARG A 182 -10.53 8.76 28.60
N ASP A 183 -11.82 9.03 28.30
CA ASP A 183 -12.89 8.02 28.27
C ASP A 183 -13.12 7.43 26.87
N ARG A 184 -12.23 7.72 25.92
CA ARG A 184 -12.35 7.26 24.52
C ARG A 184 -11.19 6.33 24.15
N THR A 185 -11.46 5.39 23.26
CA THR A 185 -10.46 4.52 22.65
C THR A 185 -10.32 4.91 21.18
N ILE A 186 -9.09 5.19 20.75
CA ILE A 186 -8.75 5.60 19.39
C ILE A 186 -8.12 4.41 18.68
N LEU A 187 -8.73 4.00 17.58
CA LEU A 187 -8.20 2.95 16.70
C LEU A 187 -7.31 3.58 15.62
N PHE A 188 -6.22 2.92 15.29
CA PHE A 188 -5.29 3.38 14.26
C PHE A 188 -4.52 2.21 13.63
N ASN A 189 -3.86 2.47 12.52
CA ASN A 189 -2.93 1.53 11.90
C ASN A 189 -1.50 1.86 12.35
N SER A 190 -0.81 0.93 13.01
CA SER A 190 0.54 1.12 13.55
C SER A 190 1.61 1.25 12.46
N ASN A 191 1.36 0.77 11.26
CA ASN A 191 2.29 0.98 10.15
C ASN A 191 2.27 2.43 9.66
N THR A 192 1.10 3.08 9.68
CA THR A 192 0.96 4.50 9.31
C THR A 192 1.36 5.41 10.47
N PHE A 193 0.82 5.14 11.66
CA PHE A 193 1.09 5.93 12.87
C PHE A 193 2.01 5.12 13.79
N ARG A 194 3.31 5.23 13.61
CA ARG A 194 4.35 4.42 14.28
C ARG A 194 4.27 4.37 15.81
N ASP A 195 3.60 5.33 16.43
CA ASP A 195 3.39 5.43 17.88
C ASP A 195 1.96 5.90 18.16
N GLY A 196 1.28 5.26 19.11
CA GLY A 196 -0.07 5.64 19.56
C GLY A 196 -0.18 7.11 19.96
N LYS A 197 0.90 7.72 20.49
CA LYS A 197 0.94 9.15 20.81
C LYS A 197 0.78 10.04 19.57
N TYR A 198 1.34 9.65 18.43
CA TYR A 198 1.15 10.37 17.17
C TYR A 198 -0.26 10.18 16.62
N ALA A 199 -0.78 8.95 16.66
CA ALA A 199 -2.15 8.66 16.29
C ALA A 199 -3.14 9.49 17.10
N LYS A 200 -2.97 9.55 18.43
CA LYS A 200 -3.75 10.38 19.34
C LYS A 200 -3.67 11.87 19.00
N LYS A 201 -2.48 12.41 18.76
CA LYS A 201 -2.31 13.81 18.38
C LYS A 201 -2.97 14.11 17.03
N ALA A 202 -2.84 13.23 16.06
CA ALA A 202 -3.50 13.36 14.76
C ALA A 202 -5.02 13.37 14.93
N PHE A 203 -5.57 12.44 15.71
CA PHE A 203 -7.00 12.40 16.03
C PHE A 203 -7.50 13.73 16.63
N LEU A 204 -6.82 14.25 17.67
CA LEU A 204 -7.19 15.49 18.32
C LEU A 204 -7.11 16.70 17.38
N VAL A 205 -6.12 16.73 16.48
CA VAL A 205 -6.04 17.79 15.46
C VAL A 205 -7.22 17.68 14.50
N LEU A 206 -7.55 16.50 13.99
CA LEU A 206 -8.66 16.30 13.05
C LEU A 206 -10.03 16.63 13.67
N GLU A 207 -10.21 16.30 14.95
CA GLU A 207 -11.44 16.61 15.69
C GLU A 207 -11.70 18.12 15.82
N THR A 208 -10.63 18.91 15.96
CA THR A 208 -10.73 20.37 16.11
C THR A 208 -10.90 21.14 14.79
N LEU A 209 -10.85 20.46 13.65
CA LEU A 209 -10.99 21.10 12.34
C LEU A 209 -12.41 21.61 12.12
N SER A 210 -12.52 22.85 11.63
CA SER A 210 -13.75 23.39 11.10
C SER A 210 -14.20 22.65 9.83
N ALA A 211 -15.45 22.85 9.42
CA ALA A 211 -15.97 22.26 8.17
C ALA A 211 -15.13 22.70 6.95
N GLU A 212 -14.73 23.98 6.90
CA GLU A 212 -13.88 24.52 5.83
C GLU A 212 -12.48 23.90 5.84
N GLU A 213 -11.86 23.72 7.02
CA GLU A 213 -10.55 23.07 7.13
C GLU A 213 -10.60 21.59 6.72
N LYS A 214 -11.70 20.90 7.05
CA LYS A 214 -11.94 19.51 6.61
C LYS A 214 -12.09 19.41 5.09
N GLU A 215 -12.75 20.37 4.46
CA GLU A 215 -12.87 20.43 3.00
C GLU A 215 -11.50 20.65 2.33
N LYS A 216 -10.71 21.63 2.80
CA LYS A 216 -9.36 21.89 2.33
C LYS A 216 -8.43 20.69 2.51
N LEU A 217 -8.51 20.02 3.67
CA LEU A 217 -7.76 18.79 3.90
C LEU A 217 -8.13 17.71 2.89
N GLY A 218 -9.42 17.56 2.60
CA GLY A 218 -9.90 16.63 1.59
C GLY A 218 -9.41 16.92 0.20
N GLU A 219 -9.33 18.18 -0.19
CA GLU A 219 -8.76 18.56 -1.48
C GLU A 219 -7.28 18.17 -1.58
N VAL A 220 -6.50 18.43 -0.53
CA VAL A 220 -5.08 18.05 -0.50
C VAL A 220 -4.90 16.52 -0.52
N GLN A 221 -5.70 15.78 0.23
CA GLN A 221 -5.67 14.31 0.22
C GLN A 221 -6.01 13.73 -1.16
N GLU A 222 -7.00 14.30 -1.86
CA GLU A 222 -7.33 13.85 -3.22
C GLU A 222 -6.21 14.15 -4.22
N LYS A 223 -5.56 15.31 -4.11
CA LYS A 223 -4.37 15.62 -4.93
C LYS A 223 -3.23 14.65 -4.66
N LEU A 224 -2.95 14.35 -3.39
CA LEU A 224 -1.92 13.38 -3.02
C LEU A 224 -2.24 11.98 -3.57
N ARG A 225 -3.50 11.55 -3.48
CA ARG A 225 -3.93 10.27 -4.03
C ARG A 225 -3.71 10.16 -5.54
N LEU A 226 -3.90 11.26 -6.29
CA LEU A 226 -3.74 11.30 -7.73
C LEU A 226 -2.28 11.45 -8.16
N GLU A 227 -1.49 12.20 -7.40
CA GLU A 227 -0.15 12.64 -7.79
C GLU A 227 0.98 11.93 -7.02
N GLY A 228 0.64 11.26 -5.90
CA GLY A 228 1.58 10.60 -4.99
C GLY A 228 2.35 11.56 -4.09
N ALA A 229 2.75 12.73 -4.58
CA ALA A 229 3.39 13.80 -3.82
C ALA A 229 2.93 15.16 -4.31
N LEU A 230 2.82 16.12 -3.40
CA LEU A 230 2.40 17.49 -3.69
C LEU A 230 3.49 18.48 -3.26
N TYR A 231 3.72 19.51 -4.05
CA TYR A 231 4.63 20.59 -3.71
C TYR A 231 4.23 21.25 -2.39
N ASP A 232 5.17 21.34 -1.45
CA ASP A 232 4.92 21.81 -0.07
C ASP A 232 4.29 23.22 -0.03
N ALA A 233 4.75 24.12 -0.89
CA ALA A 233 4.17 25.46 -0.97
C ALA A 233 2.73 25.46 -1.53
N THR A 234 2.38 24.54 -2.42
CA THR A 234 1.00 24.38 -2.91
C THR A 234 0.09 23.84 -1.79
N ALA A 235 0.55 22.84 -1.05
CA ALA A 235 -0.17 22.32 0.11
C ALA A 235 -0.41 23.40 1.17
N LYS A 236 0.64 24.20 1.45
CA LYS A 236 0.55 25.34 2.39
C LYS A 236 -0.42 26.43 1.91
N LEU A 237 -0.49 26.65 0.61
CA LEU A 237 -1.44 27.63 0.04
C LEU A 237 -2.91 27.14 0.22
N LEU A 238 -3.16 25.86 -0.03
CA LEU A 238 -4.49 25.25 0.08
C LEU A 238 -4.97 25.15 1.53
N LEU A 239 -4.12 24.64 2.42
CA LEU A 239 -4.45 24.42 3.83
C LEU A 239 -4.40 25.69 4.66
N GLY A 240 -3.60 26.68 4.27
CA GLY A 240 -3.15 27.77 5.13
C GLY A 240 -1.95 27.37 6.00
N ALA A 241 -1.17 28.36 6.42
CA ALA A 241 0.12 28.13 7.08
C ALA A 241 -0.02 27.37 8.42
N GLU A 242 -1.02 27.67 9.22
CA GLU A 242 -1.21 27.09 10.55
C GLU A 242 -1.68 25.64 10.48
N LEU A 243 -2.69 25.33 9.67
CA LEU A 243 -3.18 23.97 9.50
C LEU A 243 -2.11 23.07 8.88
N HIS A 244 -1.42 23.54 7.83
CA HIS A 244 -0.30 22.83 7.22
C HIS A 244 0.77 22.47 8.25
N LYS A 245 1.24 23.42 9.06
CA LYS A 245 2.22 23.19 10.12
C LYS A 245 1.74 22.17 11.16
N ARG A 246 0.48 22.26 11.58
CA ARG A 246 -0.12 21.33 12.54
C ARG A 246 -0.14 19.91 12.00
N LEU A 247 -0.59 19.71 10.76
CA LEU A 247 -0.67 18.39 10.13
C LEU A 247 0.72 17.74 9.93
N ILE A 248 1.73 18.51 9.52
CA ILE A 248 3.12 18.02 9.45
C ILE A 248 3.63 17.64 10.86
N SER A 249 3.38 18.48 11.87
CA SER A 249 3.92 18.24 13.22
C SER A 249 3.37 17.00 13.92
N VAL A 250 2.17 16.54 13.54
CA VAL A 250 1.57 15.31 14.07
C VAL A 250 1.82 14.09 13.17
N GLY A 251 2.61 14.24 12.10
CA GLY A 251 2.93 13.15 11.18
C GLY A 251 1.75 12.73 10.28
N PHE A 252 0.78 13.63 10.06
CA PHE A 252 -0.32 13.36 9.13
C PHE A 252 0.12 13.42 7.68
N PHE A 253 1.14 14.23 7.39
CA PHE A 253 1.89 14.24 6.14
C PHE A 253 3.38 14.09 6.42
N ASP A 254 4.05 13.31 5.58
CA ASP A 254 5.51 13.25 5.51
C ASP A 254 6.02 14.39 4.62
N ARG A 255 7.06 15.09 5.06
CA ARG A 255 7.75 16.10 4.27
C ARG A 255 9.05 15.53 3.72
N MET A 256 9.25 15.66 2.43
CA MET A 256 10.44 15.27 1.70
C MET A 256 11.08 16.50 1.06
N GLU A 257 12.37 16.50 0.87
CA GLU A 257 13.10 17.61 0.28
C GLU A 257 14.05 17.13 -0.82
N VAL A 258 14.02 17.79 -1.95
CA VAL A 258 14.96 17.59 -3.05
C VAL A 258 15.89 18.78 -3.09
N CYS A 259 17.16 18.51 -2.81
CA CYS A 259 18.21 19.53 -2.83
C CYS A 259 19.15 19.31 -4.02
N ASN A 260 19.40 20.35 -4.78
CA ASN A 260 20.40 20.35 -5.83
C ASN A 260 21.27 21.62 -5.74
N SER A 261 22.17 21.83 -6.70
CA SER A 261 23.07 22.99 -6.70
C SER A 261 22.37 24.34 -6.89
N THR A 262 21.10 24.35 -7.28
CA THR A 262 20.36 25.56 -7.64
C THR A 262 19.30 25.92 -6.61
N GLU A 263 18.60 24.93 -6.06
CA GLU A 263 17.48 25.13 -5.14
C GLU A 263 17.27 23.92 -4.22
N SER A 264 16.51 24.16 -3.16
CA SER A 264 15.93 23.13 -2.30
C SER A 264 14.41 23.23 -2.36
N VAL A 265 13.74 22.12 -2.68
CA VAL A 265 12.30 22.10 -2.91
C VAL A 265 11.65 21.02 -2.04
N GLY A 266 10.67 21.44 -1.22
CA GLY A 266 9.91 20.55 -0.35
C GLY A 266 8.68 19.97 -1.05
N TYR A 267 8.39 18.72 -0.75
CA TYR A 267 7.17 18.00 -1.12
C TYR A 267 6.55 17.37 0.10
N ILE A 268 5.24 17.19 0.08
CA ILE A 268 4.54 16.37 1.06
C ILE A 268 4.00 15.11 0.40
N ALA A 269 3.92 14.04 1.17
CA ALA A 269 3.25 12.79 0.80
C ALA A 269 2.41 12.29 1.97
N SER A 270 1.45 11.42 1.67
CA SER A 270 0.71 10.72 2.70
C SER A 270 1.54 9.52 3.19
N PRO A 271 1.84 9.37 4.49
CA PRO A 271 2.47 8.17 5.03
C PRO A 271 1.69 6.90 4.69
N ASN A 272 0.38 7.05 4.60
CA ASN A 272 -0.58 6.03 4.27
C ASN A 272 -0.32 5.34 2.92
N ASP A 273 0.12 6.09 1.91
CA ASP A 273 0.36 5.54 0.58
C ASP A 273 1.57 4.61 0.53
N PHE A 274 2.49 4.72 1.49
CA PHE A 274 3.72 3.94 1.54
C PHE A 274 3.74 2.85 2.61
N GLN A 275 3.08 3.05 3.73
CA GLN A 275 3.32 2.27 4.94
C GLN A 275 2.11 1.45 5.41
N LYS A 276 0.89 1.76 4.99
CA LYS A 276 -0.35 1.20 5.56
C LYS A 276 -0.44 -0.33 5.54
N TYR A 277 0.18 -0.97 4.58
CA TYR A 277 0.18 -2.44 4.45
C TYR A 277 1.29 -3.12 5.24
N GLY A 278 2.12 -2.36 5.98
CA GLY A 278 3.29 -2.88 6.66
C GLY A 278 4.40 -3.27 5.70
N ARG A 279 5.28 -4.15 6.17
CA ARG A 279 6.41 -4.67 5.38
C ARG A 279 6.04 -6.01 4.76
N PRO A 280 5.48 -6.05 3.57
CA PRO A 280 5.21 -7.31 2.89
C PRO A 280 6.52 -8.02 2.46
N PHE A 281 7.66 -7.30 2.46
CA PHE A 281 8.97 -7.78 2.04
C PHE A 281 10.01 -7.45 3.13
N GLU A 282 11.08 -8.24 3.23
CA GLU A 282 12.07 -8.21 4.34
C GLU A 282 12.92 -6.94 4.40
N GLU A 283 13.17 -6.29 3.27
CA GLU A 283 13.85 -4.99 3.22
C GLU A 283 12.82 -3.87 3.12
N ASP A 284 13.05 -2.78 3.85
CA ASP A 284 12.16 -1.63 3.86
C ASP A 284 12.66 -0.54 2.89
N PRO A 285 12.28 -0.58 1.61
CA PRO A 285 12.69 0.41 0.63
C PRO A 285 11.84 1.68 0.69
N ILE A 286 11.07 1.90 1.76
CA ILE A 286 10.06 2.98 1.82
C ILE A 286 10.73 4.35 1.73
N ASP A 287 11.81 4.56 2.48
CA ASP A 287 12.51 5.84 2.45
C ASP A 287 13.18 6.08 1.09
N ASP A 288 13.66 5.01 0.45
CA ASP A 288 14.21 5.08 -0.91
C ASP A 288 13.11 5.31 -1.96
N ALA A 289 11.95 4.67 -1.79
CA ALA A 289 10.79 4.91 -2.65
C ALA A 289 10.28 6.36 -2.53
N LYS A 290 10.25 6.91 -1.30
CA LYS A 290 9.91 8.32 -1.06
C LYS A 290 10.91 9.26 -1.72
N ALA A 291 12.20 8.99 -1.57
CA ALA A 291 13.26 9.78 -2.20
C ALA A 291 13.17 9.74 -3.73
N LEU A 292 12.92 8.56 -4.30
CA LEU A 292 12.70 8.41 -5.75
C LEU A 292 11.46 9.18 -6.22
N LEU A 293 10.34 9.06 -5.48
CA LEU A 293 9.11 9.79 -5.81
C LEU A 293 9.33 11.30 -5.76
N ALA A 294 10.03 11.80 -4.74
CA ALA A 294 10.34 13.23 -4.63
C ALA A 294 11.18 13.70 -5.81
N SER A 295 12.23 12.97 -6.19
CA SER A 295 13.08 13.29 -7.34
C SER A 295 12.31 13.28 -8.66
N LEU A 296 11.42 12.29 -8.87
CA LEU A 296 10.56 12.22 -10.05
C LEU A 296 9.56 13.38 -10.10
N THR A 297 8.96 13.73 -8.95
CA THR A 297 8.01 14.84 -8.85
C THR A 297 8.71 16.18 -9.10
N TYR A 298 9.92 16.37 -8.59
CA TYR A 298 10.76 17.52 -8.91
C TYR A 298 11.04 17.60 -10.41
N GLY A 299 11.51 16.51 -11.01
CA GLY A 299 11.80 16.44 -12.45
C GLY A 299 10.58 16.75 -13.32
N ARG A 300 9.37 16.40 -12.87
CA ARG A 300 8.10 16.69 -13.55
C ARG A 300 7.68 18.16 -13.41
N THR A 301 7.77 18.71 -12.18
CA THR A 301 7.10 19.96 -11.82
C THR A 301 8.00 21.18 -11.86
N ARG A 302 9.30 21.02 -11.59
CA ARG A 302 10.27 22.12 -11.41
C ARG A 302 11.42 22.13 -12.40
N SER A 303 11.84 20.95 -12.88
CA SER A 303 12.93 20.86 -13.83
C SER A 303 12.55 21.51 -15.15
N SER A 304 13.44 22.38 -15.68
CA SER A 304 13.24 22.97 -17.00
C SER A 304 13.50 21.96 -18.11
N SER A 305 12.97 22.22 -19.30
CA SER A 305 13.22 21.38 -20.48
C SER A 305 14.71 21.26 -20.81
N TYR A 306 15.49 22.30 -20.52
CA TYR A 306 16.95 22.32 -20.71
C TYR A 306 17.68 21.38 -19.72
N ARG A 307 17.18 21.22 -18.50
CA ARG A 307 17.71 20.30 -17.51
C ARG A 307 17.25 18.85 -17.72
N GLY A 308 16.20 18.62 -18.50
CA GLY A 308 15.59 17.33 -18.71
C GLY A 308 14.30 17.16 -17.91
N GLN A 309 13.29 17.96 -18.23
CA GLN A 309 11.96 17.83 -17.62
C GLN A 309 11.36 16.46 -17.90
N ILE A 310 10.83 15.82 -16.86
CA ILE A 310 10.13 14.52 -16.96
C ILE A 310 8.70 14.78 -17.39
N THR A 311 8.34 14.39 -18.60
CA THR A 311 6.97 14.52 -19.12
C THR A 311 6.13 13.28 -18.90
N MET A 312 6.76 12.09 -18.84
CA MET A 312 6.09 10.78 -18.69
C MET A 312 6.77 9.96 -17.58
N PRO A 313 6.50 10.24 -16.30
CA PRO A 313 7.13 9.53 -15.18
C PRO A 313 6.84 8.02 -15.19
N ASP A 314 5.63 7.61 -15.59
CA ASP A 314 5.26 6.17 -15.69
C ASP A 314 6.11 5.42 -16.71
N ALA A 315 6.39 6.03 -17.86
CA ALA A 315 7.24 5.43 -18.88
C ALA A 315 8.69 5.30 -18.40
N LEU A 316 9.17 6.30 -17.65
CA LEU A 316 10.49 6.30 -17.04
C LEU A 316 10.61 5.21 -15.97
N LEU A 317 9.64 5.10 -15.06
CA LEU A 317 9.61 4.06 -14.04
C LEU A 317 9.55 2.67 -14.66
N ARG A 318 8.72 2.44 -15.66
CA ARG A 318 8.67 1.16 -16.39
C ARG A 318 10.00 0.81 -17.06
N ALA A 319 10.71 1.81 -17.60
CA ALA A 319 12.01 1.59 -18.19
C ALA A 319 13.05 1.17 -17.12
N LEU A 320 13.08 1.85 -15.96
CA LEU A 320 13.96 1.51 -14.84
C LEU A 320 13.66 0.10 -14.28
N ILE A 321 12.38 -0.24 -14.06
CA ILE A 321 11.96 -1.57 -13.58
C ILE A 321 12.41 -2.67 -14.54
N ASN A 322 12.41 -2.38 -15.84
CA ASN A 322 12.88 -3.32 -16.88
C ASN A 322 14.41 -3.30 -17.10
N GLY A 323 15.17 -2.67 -16.19
CA GLY A 323 16.64 -2.61 -16.26
C GLY A 323 17.18 -1.77 -17.43
N ARG A 324 16.36 -0.91 -18.03
CA ARG A 324 16.81 -0.03 -19.12
C ARG A 324 17.55 1.19 -18.58
N GLU A 325 18.64 1.52 -19.21
CA GLU A 325 19.35 2.78 -18.96
C GLU A 325 18.55 3.96 -19.49
N ILE A 326 18.57 5.07 -18.75
CA ILE A 326 17.88 6.29 -19.10
C ILE A 326 18.93 7.38 -19.33
N GLY A 327 18.76 8.16 -20.39
CA GLY A 327 19.60 9.32 -20.64
C GLY A 327 20.93 9.04 -21.29
N LYS A 328 20.94 8.31 -22.40
CA LYS A 328 22.15 8.01 -23.20
C LYS A 328 23.09 9.21 -23.49
N ASN A 329 22.62 10.44 -23.36
CA ASN A 329 23.37 11.67 -23.67
C ASN A 329 23.66 12.50 -22.41
N GLY A 330 23.61 11.95 -21.20
CA GLY A 330 23.90 12.67 -19.96
C GLY A 330 22.86 13.76 -19.65
N ILE A 331 21.79 13.40 -18.92
CA ILE A 331 20.78 14.37 -18.48
C ILE A 331 21.23 14.97 -17.16
N ARG A 332 21.51 16.27 -17.10
CA ARG A 332 21.96 16.99 -15.89
C ARG A 332 21.04 16.77 -14.68
N ALA A 333 19.73 16.78 -14.91
CA ALA A 333 18.75 16.55 -13.85
C ALA A 333 18.96 15.22 -13.13
N ILE A 334 19.25 14.14 -13.88
CA ILE A 334 19.48 12.82 -13.29
C ILE A 334 20.74 12.82 -12.41
N GLY A 335 21.85 13.40 -12.88
CA GLY A 335 23.11 13.44 -12.12
C GLY A 335 23.05 14.30 -10.85
N GLU A 336 22.18 15.30 -10.79
CA GLU A 336 22.08 16.24 -9.66
C GLU A 336 20.93 15.86 -8.70
N ASP A 337 19.76 15.51 -9.22
CA ASP A 337 18.55 15.31 -8.45
C ASP A 337 18.47 13.89 -7.83
N TYR A 338 19.31 12.95 -8.30
CA TYR A 338 19.33 11.54 -7.86
C TYR A 338 20.58 11.16 -7.08
N LYS A 339 21.43 12.11 -6.68
CA LYS A 339 22.69 11.85 -5.93
C LYS A 339 22.50 11.05 -4.65
N GLU A 340 21.43 11.32 -3.91
CA GLU A 340 21.15 10.60 -2.68
C GLU A 340 20.73 9.15 -2.97
N LEU A 341 19.94 8.95 -4.01
CA LEU A 341 19.53 7.61 -4.46
C LEU A 341 20.72 6.80 -4.97
N GLU A 342 21.69 7.46 -5.61
CA GLU A 342 22.94 6.83 -6.02
C GLU A 342 23.81 6.47 -4.81
N ALA A 343 23.94 7.38 -3.84
CA ALA A 343 24.67 7.12 -2.59
C ALA A 343 24.06 5.94 -1.79
N ARG A 344 22.76 5.76 -1.87
CA ARG A 344 22.02 4.64 -1.27
C ARG A 344 21.97 3.39 -2.15
N GLN A 345 22.59 3.40 -3.33
CA GLN A 345 22.59 2.30 -4.30
C GLN A 345 21.20 1.91 -4.83
N VAL A 346 20.21 2.80 -4.75
CA VAL A 346 18.87 2.60 -5.31
C VAL A 346 18.89 2.75 -6.83
N VAL A 347 19.69 3.69 -7.33
CA VAL A 347 19.97 3.90 -8.76
C VAL A 347 21.45 3.97 -8.99
N LYS A 348 21.89 3.66 -10.20
CA LYS A 348 23.27 3.85 -10.63
C LYS A 348 23.30 4.92 -11.70
N VAL A 349 24.11 5.96 -11.49
CA VAL A 349 24.37 7.01 -12.46
C VAL A 349 25.70 6.69 -13.16
N ASN A 350 25.69 6.56 -14.48
CA ASN A 350 26.85 6.25 -15.31
C ASN A 350 27.43 7.52 -15.92
#